data_63ff67039696004af053c75e2fda6076
#
_entry.id   63ff67039696004af053c75e2fda6076
#
_cell.length_a   1.000
_cell.length_b   1.000
_cell.length_c   1.000
_cell.angle_alpha   90.00
_cell.angle_beta   90.00
_cell.angle_gamma   90.00
#
_symmetry.space_group_name_H-M   'P 1'
#
loop_
_entity.id
_entity.type
_entity.pdbx_description
1 polymer ?
#
loop_
_entity_poly.entity_id
_entity_poly.type
_entity_poly.pdbx_seq_one_letter_code
_entity_poly.pdbx_strand_id
1 'polypeptide(L)'
;MDSALQEQGSMFQSAGDNSMKIWKMISFAILSLVSLGIIFIFEIKDWPAGSSIAGIVLGFSLPAFWHSIQDLSDTTNWKVSQRKLRRGRFISNETIIRISFAYLYRIKVGNKYLLVKNERGTKKYQPVGGVYKLKGNEKIELKNLYHIKDDNKVSIDESSCNDYRLRIESKYLRKFVKRFDKKAERERVDDLSREFMEELIEKGIVNWDQITYRFCGRHMTNLYFGKHFQIYELLLADIVELLPTVEQENDLRQLMTQHSDLYHFATAEEIISLGVNTETGELEELIGDHTKKTIQEYEGQLMKTRDFGKTYTVELHT
;
A
#
# COMPACT_ATOMS: atom_id res chain seq x y z
N MET A 1 30.03 5.62 -4.55
CA MET A 1 30.28 4.18 -4.44
C MET A 1 29.71 3.58 -3.15
N ASP A 2 29.55 4.37 -2.09
CA ASP A 2 29.00 3.89 -0.81
C ASP A 2 27.47 3.75 -0.75
N SER A 3 26.72 4.51 -1.58
CA SER A 3 25.25 4.41 -1.63
C SER A 3 24.76 3.08 -2.23
N ALA A 4 25.44 2.56 -3.21
CA ALA A 4 25.08 1.28 -3.85
C ALA A 4 25.31 0.06 -2.93
N LEU A 5 26.29 0.13 -2.02
CA LEU A 5 26.55 -0.90 -1.03
C LEU A 5 25.55 -0.89 0.13
N GLN A 6 25.03 0.29 0.50
CA GLN A 6 23.97 0.42 1.49
C GLN A 6 22.61 -0.08 0.96
N GLU A 7 22.30 0.16 -0.33
CA GLU A 7 21.09 -0.36 -0.99
C GLU A 7 21.09 -1.88 -1.12
N GLN A 8 22.21 -2.49 -1.46
CA GLN A 8 22.31 -3.96 -1.46
C GLN A 8 22.12 -4.55 -0.06
N GLY A 9 22.60 -3.89 0.99
CA GLY A 9 22.40 -4.33 2.38
C GLY A 9 20.92 -4.34 2.80
N SER A 10 20.13 -3.34 2.40
CA SER A 10 18.70 -3.25 2.77
C SER A 10 17.82 -4.23 1.99
N MET A 11 18.13 -4.52 0.74
CA MET A 11 17.46 -5.55 -0.07
C MET A 11 17.65 -6.97 0.51
N PHE A 12 18.86 -7.29 0.94
CA PHE A 12 19.14 -8.56 1.61
C PHE A 12 18.46 -8.68 2.97
N GLN A 13 18.35 -7.58 3.71
CA GLN A 13 17.75 -7.57 5.06
C GLN A 13 16.24 -7.87 5.03
N SER A 14 15.46 -7.31 4.11
CA SER A 14 14.00 -7.48 4.07
C SER A 14 13.54 -8.79 3.41
N ALA A 15 14.26 -9.28 2.40
CA ALA A 15 14.06 -10.63 1.87
C ALA A 15 14.48 -11.69 2.91
N GLY A 16 15.52 -11.39 3.71
CA GLY A 16 15.95 -12.19 4.84
C GLY A 16 14.93 -12.24 5.97
N ASP A 17 14.21 -11.15 6.26
CA ASP A 17 13.26 -11.09 7.38
C ASP A 17 12.02 -11.96 7.14
N ASN A 18 11.42 -11.94 5.96
CA ASN A 18 10.29 -12.82 5.63
C ASN A 18 10.70 -14.29 5.50
N SER A 19 11.86 -14.57 4.93
CA SER A 19 12.41 -15.92 4.87
C SER A 19 12.74 -16.42 6.29
N MET A 20 13.31 -15.58 7.15
CA MET A 20 13.61 -15.91 8.54
C MET A 20 12.34 -16.16 9.37
N LYS A 21 11.27 -15.40 9.19
CA LYS A 21 9.96 -15.65 9.84
C LYS A 21 9.36 -16.98 9.43
N ILE A 22 9.41 -17.31 8.14
CA ILE A 22 8.95 -18.61 7.61
C ILE A 22 9.79 -19.76 8.18
N TRP A 23 11.12 -19.63 8.19
CA TRP A 23 12.01 -20.65 8.76
C TRP A 23 11.79 -20.86 10.26
N LYS A 24 11.58 -19.79 11.04
CA LYS A 24 11.21 -19.88 12.46
C LYS A 24 9.91 -20.67 12.65
N MET A 25 8.87 -20.37 11.86
CA MET A 25 7.60 -21.09 11.92
C MET A 25 7.78 -22.58 11.60
N ILE A 26 8.51 -22.91 10.53
CA ILE A 26 8.77 -24.29 10.11
C ILE A 26 9.58 -25.02 11.20
N SER A 27 10.60 -24.39 11.77
CA SER A 27 11.42 -24.98 12.84
C SER A 27 10.59 -25.33 14.09
N PHE A 28 9.72 -24.42 14.53
CA PHE A 28 8.83 -24.69 15.68
C PHE A 28 7.76 -25.73 15.37
N ALA A 29 7.27 -25.80 14.13
CA ALA A 29 6.34 -26.84 13.69
C ALA A 29 7.01 -28.24 13.75
N ILE A 30 8.22 -28.35 13.19
CA ILE A 30 9.00 -29.60 13.21
C ILE A 30 9.31 -30.01 14.65
N LEU A 31 9.77 -29.05 15.47
CA LEU A 31 10.10 -29.33 16.88
C LEU A 31 8.88 -29.82 17.65
N SER A 32 7.71 -29.24 17.44
CA SER A 32 6.45 -29.68 18.07
C SER A 32 6.02 -31.07 17.63
N LEU A 33 6.12 -31.38 16.32
CA LEU A 33 5.79 -32.70 15.78
C LEU A 33 6.74 -33.79 16.26
N VAL A 34 8.05 -33.51 16.30
CA VAL A 34 9.08 -34.41 16.82
C VAL A 34 8.85 -34.69 18.30
N SER A 35 8.57 -33.63 19.12
CA SER A 35 8.26 -33.80 20.55
C SER A 35 7.03 -34.66 20.78
N LEU A 36 5.96 -34.50 20.01
CA LEU A 36 4.78 -35.34 20.07
C LEU A 36 5.09 -36.81 19.75
N GLY A 37 5.91 -37.04 18.69
CA GLY A 37 6.33 -38.39 18.31
C GLY A 37 7.18 -39.07 19.41
N ILE A 38 8.08 -38.31 20.05
CA ILE A 38 8.91 -38.78 21.16
C ILE A 38 8.03 -39.15 22.38
N ILE A 39 7.07 -38.31 22.75
CA ILE A 39 6.12 -38.61 23.83
C ILE A 39 5.42 -39.91 23.57
N PHE A 40 4.88 -40.12 22.36
CA PHE A 40 4.16 -41.33 21.98
C PHE A 40 5.04 -42.60 22.08
N ILE A 41 6.31 -42.50 21.60
CA ILE A 41 7.25 -43.62 21.64
C ILE A 41 7.64 -43.95 23.09
N PHE A 42 7.83 -42.97 23.95
CA PHE A 42 8.24 -43.18 25.34
C PHE A 42 7.08 -43.65 26.22
N GLU A 43 5.85 -43.26 25.91
CA GLU A 43 4.66 -43.85 26.51
C GLU A 43 4.52 -45.37 26.21
N ILE A 44 4.75 -45.77 24.95
CA ILE A 44 4.71 -47.19 24.57
C ILE A 44 5.84 -47.97 25.24
N LYS A 45 6.98 -47.32 25.56
CA LYS A 45 8.13 -47.97 26.19
C LYS A 45 8.16 -47.87 27.71
N ASP A 46 7.11 -47.38 28.34
CA ASP A 46 7.01 -47.16 29.79
C ASP A 46 8.19 -46.35 30.35
N TRP A 47 8.63 -45.30 29.65
CA TRP A 47 9.74 -44.41 30.10
C TRP A 47 9.24 -43.02 30.46
N PRO A 48 8.71 -42.79 31.68
CA PRO A 48 8.04 -41.53 32.05
C PRO A 48 9.00 -40.33 32.09
N ALA A 49 10.28 -40.49 32.38
CA ALA A 49 11.24 -39.42 32.39
C ALA A 49 11.47 -38.81 30.98
N GLY A 50 11.48 -39.67 29.95
CA GLY A 50 11.63 -39.23 28.56
C GLY A 50 10.39 -38.50 28.05
N SER A 51 9.18 -38.97 28.38
CA SER A 51 7.94 -38.30 28.00
C SER A 51 7.78 -36.95 28.68
N SER A 52 8.22 -36.80 29.94
CA SER A 52 8.18 -35.53 30.66
C SER A 52 9.09 -34.45 30.02
N ILE A 53 10.31 -34.84 29.63
CA ILE A 53 11.24 -33.92 28.94
C ILE A 53 10.68 -33.49 27.60
N ALA A 54 10.16 -34.42 26.82
CA ALA A 54 9.54 -34.10 25.52
C ALA A 54 8.27 -33.23 25.69
N GLY A 55 7.50 -33.42 26.78
CA GLY A 55 6.35 -32.60 27.15
C GLY A 55 6.74 -31.14 27.46
N ILE A 56 7.87 -30.92 28.16
CA ILE A 56 8.40 -29.58 28.42
C ILE A 56 8.77 -28.90 27.09
N VAL A 57 9.49 -29.59 26.20
CA VAL A 57 9.87 -29.03 24.88
C VAL A 57 8.63 -28.66 24.05
N LEU A 58 7.60 -29.54 24.07
CA LEU A 58 6.34 -29.28 23.39
C LEU A 58 5.62 -28.05 23.98
N GLY A 59 5.62 -27.93 25.31
CA GLY A 59 5.01 -26.80 26.02
C GLY A 59 5.62 -25.43 25.65
N PHE A 60 6.89 -25.39 25.26
CA PHE A 60 7.53 -24.17 24.75
C PHE A 60 7.39 -24.01 23.23
N SER A 61 7.49 -25.07 22.47
CA SER A 61 7.50 -25.01 21.00
C SER A 61 6.13 -24.73 20.39
N LEU A 62 5.05 -25.24 20.98
CA LEU A 62 3.69 -25.06 20.47
C LEU A 62 3.20 -23.60 20.57
N PRO A 63 3.34 -22.89 21.71
CA PRO A 63 3.05 -21.46 21.77
C PRO A 63 3.95 -20.62 20.85
N ALA A 64 5.25 -20.94 20.75
CA ALA A 64 6.16 -20.24 19.84
C ALA A 64 5.78 -20.45 18.36
N PHE A 65 5.34 -21.64 17.98
CA PHE A 65 4.76 -21.91 16.68
C PHE A 65 3.50 -21.09 16.43
N TRP A 66 2.58 -21.03 17.41
CA TRP A 66 1.36 -20.23 17.32
C TRP A 66 1.65 -18.75 17.16
N HIS A 67 2.59 -18.20 17.95
CA HIS A 67 3.06 -16.81 17.79
C HIS A 67 3.69 -16.56 16.43
N SER A 68 4.50 -17.49 15.92
CA SER A 68 5.08 -17.37 14.57
C SER A 68 4.03 -17.36 13.46
N ILE A 69 2.93 -18.10 13.63
CA ILE A 69 1.77 -18.02 12.73
C ILE A 69 1.08 -16.66 12.85
N GLN A 70 0.92 -16.13 14.06
CA GLN A 70 0.35 -14.79 14.27
C GLN A 70 1.23 -13.73 13.64
N ASP A 71 2.54 -13.77 13.81
CA ASP A 71 3.50 -12.83 13.21
C ASP A 71 3.49 -12.88 11.67
N LEU A 72 3.29 -14.06 11.09
CA LEU A 72 3.07 -14.20 9.64
C LEU A 72 1.66 -13.75 9.20
N SER A 73 0.69 -13.77 10.11
CA SER A 73 -0.70 -13.35 9.84
C SER A 73 -0.95 -11.88 10.14
N ASP A 74 -0.09 -11.25 10.93
CA ASP A 74 -0.15 -9.83 11.29
C ASP A 74 0.39 -8.88 10.20
N THR A 75 0.94 -9.44 9.13
CA THR A 75 1.07 -8.64 7.93
C THR A 75 -0.32 -8.14 7.55
N THR A 76 -0.46 -6.88 7.24
CA THR A 76 -1.60 -6.13 6.71
C THR A 76 -2.26 -6.83 5.52
N ASN A 77 -2.71 -8.06 5.72
CA ASN A 77 -3.21 -8.89 4.65
C ASN A 77 -4.74 -8.81 4.64
N TRP A 78 -5.25 -7.94 3.77
CA TRP A 78 -6.68 -7.78 3.53
C TRP A 78 -7.42 -9.12 3.33
N LYS A 79 -6.76 -10.18 2.87
CA LYS A 79 -7.34 -11.54 2.74
C LYS A 79 -7.62 -12.17 4.09
N VAL A 80 -6.81 -11.86 5.11
CA VAL A 80 -7.02 -12.31 6.49
C VAL A 80 -8.18 -11.53 7.11
N SER A 81 -8.22 -10.21 6.94
CA SER A 81 -9.34 -9.40 7.43
C SER A 81 -10.66 -9.83 6.78
N GLN A 82 -10.68 -10.11 5.46
CA GLN A 82 -11.86 -10.67 4.79
C GLN A 82 -12.31 -12.01 5.42
N ARG A 83 -11.36 -12.92 5.72
CA ARG A 83 -11.71 -14.19 6.39
C ARG A 83 -12.26 -13.99 7.80
N LYS A 84 -11.62 -13.10 8.60
CA LYS A 84 -12.09 -12.77 9.95
C LYS A 84 -13.51 -12.21 9.93
N LEU A 85 -13.79 -11.25 9.03
CA LEU A 85 -15.12 -10.66 8.87
C LEU A 85 -16.18 -11.70 8.43
N ARG A 86 -15.83 -12.60 7.52
CA ARG A 86 -16.74 -13.69 7.12
C ARG A 86 -17.01 -14.69 8.25
N ARG A 87 -15.98 -15.11 8.99
CA ARG A 87 -16.14 -16.00 10.15
C ARG A 87 -16.98 -15.36 11.25
N GLY A 88 -16.80 -14.06 11.48
CA GLY A 88 -17.61 -13.28 12.42
C GLY A 88 -19.01 -12.95 11.91
N ARG A 89 -19.39 -13.39 10.68
CA ARG A 89 -20.68 -13.09 10.03
C ARG A 89 -20.95 -11.59 9.82
N PHE A 90 -19.92 -10.75 9.86
CA PHE A 90 -20.04 -9.32 9.55
C PHE A 90 -20.22 -9.06 8.05
N ILE A 91 -19.71 -9.96 7.19
CA ILE A 91 -19.89 -9.93 5.73
C ILE A 91 -20.30 -11.31 5.22
N SER A 92 -21.18 -11.30 4.21
CA SER A 92 -21.56 -12.47 3.41
C SER A 92 -20.82 -12.49 2.07
N ASN A 93 -21.15 -13.45 1.23
CA ASN A 93 -20.67 -13.52 -0.16
C ASN A 93 -21.17 -12.34 -1.01
N GLU A 94 -22.38 -11.90 -0.76
CA GLU A 94 -23.14 -10.86 -1.47
C GLU A 94 -22.86 -9.46 -0.93
N THR A 95 -22.19 -9.35 0.23
CA THR A 95 -21.84 -8.05 0.80
C THR A 95 -21.05 -7.22 -0.21
N ILE A 96 -21.55 -6.03 -0.49
CA ILE A 96 -20.90 -5.10 -1.42
C ILE A 96 -19.71 -4.45 -0.74
N ILE A 97 -18.59 -4.47 -1.43
CA ILE A 97 -17.33 -3.85 -1.02
C ILE A 97 -17.00 -2.76 -2.01
N ARG A 98 -16.72 -1.58 -1.50
CA ARG A 98 -16.16 -0.46 -2.26
C ARG A 98 -14.67 -0.67 -2.43
N ILE A 99 -14.17 -0.50 -3.63
CA ILE A 99 -12.74 -0.53 -3.93
C ILE A 99 -12.32 0.80 -4.53
N SER A 100 -11.12 1.25 -4.19
CA SER A 100 -10.48 2.39 -4.82
C SER A 100 -8.98 2.11 -4.92
N PHE A 101 -8.50 1.98 -6.16
CA PHE A 101 -7.12 1.66 -6.46
C PHE A 101 -6.45 2.86 -7.13
N ALA A 102 -5.43 3.38 -6.48
CA ALA A 102 -4.76 4.63 -6.82
C ALA A 102 -3.26 4.46 -6.92
N TYR A 103 -2.59 5.45 -7.45
CA TYR A 103 -1.16 5.67 -7.29
C TYR A 103 -0.90 7.09 -6.78
N LEU A 104 0.18 7.24 -6.03
CA LEU A 104 0.55 8.50 -5.39
C LEU A 104 2.03 8.74 -5.60
N TYR A 105 2.38 9.94 -5.99
CA TYR A 105 3.76 10.39 -6.10
C TYR A 105 4.31 10.81 -4.74
N ARG A 106 5.51 10.36 -4.44
CA ARG A 106 6.40 10.95 -3.46
C ARG A 106 7.32 11.91 -4.19
N ILE A 107 7.12 13.20 -3.98
CA ILE A 107 7.99 14.24 -4.54
C ILE A 107 8.70 14.90 -3.36
N LYS A 108 9.95 14.50 -3.12
CA LYS A 108 10.72 14.94 -1.96
C LYS A 108 11.85 15.89 -2.36
N VAL A 109 11.99 17.01 -1.66
CA VAL A 109 13.04 18.00 -1.84
C VAL A 109 13.63 18.32 -0.46
N GLY A 110 14.88 17.94 -0.25
CA GLY A 110 15.49 18.02 1.09
C GLY A 110 14.72 17.18 2.11
N ASN A 111 14.18 17.83 3.14
CA ASN A 111 13.34 17.20 4.17
C ASN A 111 11.83 17.43 4.00
N LYS A 112 11.40 18.08 2.91
CA LYS A 112 10.00 18.41 2.65
C LYS A 112 9.44 17.63 1.45
N TYR A 113 8.13 17.48 1.44
CA TYR A 113 7.35 16.79 0.40
C TYR A 113 6.44 17.81 -0.29
N LEU A 114 6.44 17.84 -1.63
CA LEU A 114 5.51 18.63 -2.41
C LEU A 114 4.11 18.00 -2.36
N LEU A 115 3.15 18.79 -1.98
CA LEU A 115 1.73 18.45 -1.95
C LEU A 115 0.97 19.44 -2.83
N VAL A 116 -0.11 19.00 -3.45
CA VAL A 116 -0.99 19.84 -4.28
C VAL A 116 -2.38 19.96 -3.64
N LYS A 117 -3.05 21.07 -3.90
CA LYS A 117 -4.37 21.34 -3.36
C LYS A 117 -5.43 20.52 -4.08
N ASN A 118 -6.25 19.79 -3.32
CA ASN A 118 -7.42 19.10 -3.85
C ASN A 118 -8.56 20.09 -4.08
N GLU A 119 -8.75 20.52 -5.32
CA GLU A 119 -9.77 21.50 -5.68
C GLU A 119 -11.19 20.91 -5.73
N ARG A 120 -11.32 19.61 -6.00
CA ARG A 120 -12.61 18.92 -6.23
C ARG A 120 -13.37 18.53 -4.96
N GLY A 121 -12.73 18.57 -3.80
CA GLY A 121 -13.35 18.03 -2.59
C GLY A 121 -13.05 18.80 -1.33
N THR A 122 -12.05 18.31 -0.60
CA THR A 122 -11.80 18.77 0.79
C THR A 122 -10.99 20.05 0.87
N LYS A 123 -10.47 20.57 -0.22
CA LYS A 123 -9.49 21.69 -0.29
C LYS A 123 -8.21 21.46 0.53
N LYS A 124 -7.95 20.19 0.88
CA LYS A 124 -6.74 19.80 1.61
C LYS A 124 -5.59 19.60 0.65
N TYR A 125 -4.37 19.80 1.15
CA TYR A 125 -3.17 19.42 0.43
C TYR A 125 -2.96 17.91 0.48
N GLN A 126 -2.56 17.34 -0.64
CA GLN A 126 -2.41 15.89 -0.84
C GLN A 126 -1.25 15.60 -1.80
N PRO A 127 -0.72 14.35 -1.85
CA PRO A 127 0.26 13.98 -2.86
C PRO A 127 -0.33 14.10 -4.26
N VAL A 128 0.50 14.42 -5.23
CA VAL A 128 0.15 14.26 -6.66
C VAL A 128 -0.24 12.81 -6.91
N GLY A 129 -1.35 12.59 -7.60
CA GLY A 129 -1.81 11.25 -7.92
C GLY A 129 -3.31 11.08 -7.90
N GLY A 130 -3.76 9.94 -8.36
CA GLY A 130 -5.18 9.64 -8.47
C GLY A 130 -5.49 8.17 -8.66
N VAL A 131 -6.72 7.92 -9.03
CA VAL A 131 -7.23 6.57 -9.22
C VAL A 131 -6.82 6.05 -10.61
N TYR A 132 -6.34 4.82 -10.68
CA TYR A 132 -6.05 4.15 -11.95
C TYR A 132 -7.24 4.19 -12.90
N LYS A 133 -6.99 4.35 -14.19
CA LYS A 133 -8.01 4.30 -15.24
C LYS A 133 -8.16 2.89 -15.81
N LEU A 134 -9.40 2.51 -16.06
CA LEU A 134 -9.78 1.39 -16.91
C LEU A 134 -9.47 1.77 -18.36
N LYS A 135 -8.84 0.90 -19.12
CA LYS A 135 -8.55 1.06 -20.55
C LYS A 135 -9.29 -0.02 -21.36
N GLY A 136 -9.43 0.19 -22.66
CA GLY A 136 -10.02 -0.77 -23.57
C GLY A 136 -11.38 -1.31 -23.12
N ASN A 137 -11.53 -2.62 -23.17
CA ASN A 137 -12.77 -3.32 -22.82
C ASN A 137 -12.83 -3.75 -21.32
N GLU A 138 -11.88 -3.33 -20.50
CA GLU A 138 -11.76 -3.83 -19.11
C GLU A 138 -13.05 -3.62 -18.31
N LYS A 139 -13.73 -2.49 -18.47
CA LYS A 139 -14.99 -2.21 -17.75
C LYS A 139 -16.09 -3.23 -18.09
N ILE A 140 -16.18 -3.61 -19.37
CA ILE A 140 -17.14 -4.61 -19.86
C ILE A 140 -16.78 -5.99 -19.30
N GLU A 141 -15.51 -6.36 -19.38
CA GLU A 141 -14.99 -7.61 -18.84
C GLU A 141 -15.26 -7.74 -17.33
N LEU A 142 -14.99 -6.69 -16.56
CA LEU A 142 -15.24 -6.68 -15.13
C LEU A 142 -16.74 -6.78 -14.80
N LYS A 143 -17.61 -6.13 -15.58
CA LYS A 143 -19.06 -6.27 -15.44
C LYS A 143 -19.52 -7.71 -15.69
N ASN A 144 -19.01 -8.34 -16.75
CA ASN A 144 -19.37 -9.71 -17.11
C ASN A 144 -18.85 -10.74 -16.10
N LEU A 145 -17.61 -10.60 -15.64
CA LEU A 145 -16.95 -11.58 -14.77
C LEU A 145 -17.31 -11.43 -13.29
N TYR A 146 -17.51 -10.19 -12.83
CA TYR A 146 -17.60 -9.89 -11.39
C TYR A 146 -18.79 -9.03 -11.02
N HIS A 147 -19.66 -8.69 -11.98
CA HIS A 147 -20.87 -7.89 -11.76
C HIS A 147 -20.58 -6.56 -11.04
N ILE A 148 -19.46 -5.93 -11.40
CA ILE A 148 -19.08 -4.65 -10.82
C ILE A 148 -20.13 -3.58 -11.08
N LYS A 149 -20.17 -2.61 -10.16
CA LYS A 149 -20.94 -1.37 -10.31
C LYS A 149 -20.02 -0.19 -10.11
N ASP A 150 -20.31 0.91 -10.77
CA ASP A 150 -19.62 2.18 -10.53
C ASP A 150 -19.86 2.63 -9.08
N ASP A 151 -18.89 3.36 -8.51
CA ASP A 151 -19.00 3.89 -7.15
C ASP A 151 -19.97 5.09 -7.13
N ASN A 152 -21.16 4.89 -6.59
CA ASN A 152 -22.17 5.95 -6.45
C ASN A 152 -21.99 6.83 -5.20
N LYS A 153 -20.89 6.63 -4.45
CA LYS A 153 -20.59 7.42 -3.26
C LYS A 153 -19.81 8.69 -3.58
N VAL A 154 -19.29 8.77 -4.81
CA VAL A 154 -18.58 9.94 -5.35
C VAL A 154 -19.23 10.30 -6.67
N SER A 155 -19.36 11.59 -6.95
CA SER A 155 -19.89 12.06 -8.24
C SER A 155 -19.05 11.51 -9.39
N ILE A 156 -19.73 11.00 -10.42
CA ILE A 156 -19.09 10.49 -11.61
C ILE A 156 -19.20 11.60 -12.67
N ASP A 157 -18.08 12.15 -13.05
CA ASP A 157 -17.92 13.12 -14.13
C ASP A 157 -17.09 12.49 -15.28
N GLU A 158 -16.83 13.25 -16.34
CA GLU A 158 -16.01 12.81 -17.47
C GLU A 158 -14.63 12.33 -17.02
N SER A 159 -14.05 12.98 -16.00
CA SER A 159 -12.72 12.64 -15.51
C SER A 159 -12.70 11.37 -14.66
N SER A 160 -13.81 10.95 -14.07
CA SER A 160 -13.90 9.82 -13.14
C SER A 160 -14.65 8.60 -13.68
N CYS A 161 -15.25 8.70 -14.88
CA CYS A 161 -16.13 7.64 -15.44
C CYS A 161 -15.45 6.28 -15.68
N ASN A 162 -14.12 6.25 -15.80
CA ASN A 162 -13.33 5.04 -16.00
C ASN A 162 -12.35 4.76 -14.84
N ASP A 163 -12.64 5.26 -13.67
CA ASP A 163 -11.82 5.01 -12.49
C ASP A 163 -11.92 3.57 -12.00
N TYR A 164 -10.80 3.03 -11.49
CA TYR A 164 -10.79 1.85 -10.63
C TYR A 164 -11.37 2.16 -9.25
N ARG A 165 -12.52 2.86 -9.26
CA ARG A 165 -13.34 3.19 -8.11
C ARG A 165 -14.70 2.53 -8.31
N LEU A 166 -14.85 1.33 -7.78
CA LEU A 166 -15.91 0.40 -8.13
C LEU A 166 -16.52 -0.23 -6.88
N ARG A 167 -17.68 -0.84 -7.05
CA ARG A 167 -18.33 -1.68 -6.03
C ARG A 167 -18.44 -3.11 -6.54
N ILE A 168 -18.12 -4.08 -5.68
CA ILE A 168 -18.04 -5.48 -6.01
C ILE A 168 -18.56 -6.35 -4.86
N GLU A 169 -19.17 -7.48 -5.17
CA GLU A 169 -19.53 -8.46 -4.14
C GLU A 169 -18.29 -9.14 -3.54
N SER A 170 -18.31 -9.34 -2.22
CA SER A 170 -17.20 -9.93 -1.45
C SER A 170 -16.67 -11.25 -2.04
N LYS A 171 -17.53 -12.09 -2.64
CA LYS A 171 -17.12 -13.37 -3.24
C LYS A 171 -16.15 -13.22 -4.40
N TYR A 172 -16.19 -12.10 -5.14
CA TYR A 172 -15.34 -11.86 -6.30
C TYR A 172 -14.04 -11.11 -5.97
N LEU A 173 -13.96 -10.47 -4.80
CA LEU A 173 -12.88 -9.54 -4.43
C LEU A 173 -11.47 -10.10 -4.70
N ARG A 174 -11.21 -11.37 -4.35
CA ARG A 174 -9.88 -11.98 -4.56
C ARG A 174 -9.53 -12.18 -6.02
N LYS A 175 -10.50 -12.58 -6.83
CA LYS A 175 -10.31 -12.77 -8.28
C LYS A 175 -10.10 -11.43 -8.96
N PHE A 176 -10.84 -10.41 -8.52
CA PHE A 176 -10.71 -9.04 -8.99
C PHE A 176 -9.31 -8.47 -8.73
N VAL A 177 -8.81 -8.51 -7.47
CA VAL A 177 -7.46 -8.03 -7.14
C VAL A 177 -6.39 -8.79 -7.93
N LYS A 178 -6.53 -10.11 -8.08
CA LYS A 178 -5.60 -10.90 -8.91
C LYS A 178 -5.63 -10.49 -10.39
N ARG A 179 -6.80 -10.12 -10.93
CA ARG A 179 -6.92 -9.61 -12.30
C ARG A 179 -6.23 -8.25 -12.44
N PHE A 180 -6.49 -7.33 -11.52
CA PHE A 180 -5.82 -6.03 -11.47
C PHE A 180 -4.29 -6.15 -11.52
N ASP A 181 -3.72 -7.10 -10.77
CA ASP A 181 -2.27 -7.30 -10.72
C ASP A 181 -1.69 -7.92 -12.00
N LYS A 182 -2.45 -8.73 -12.74
CA LYS A 182 -1.88 -9.61 -13.77
C LYS A 182 -2.41 -9.40 -15.19
N LYS A 183 -3.67 -9.02 -15.35
CA LYS A 183 -4.37 -9.13 -16.64
C LYS A 183 -5.21 -7.91 -17.01
N ALA A 184 -5.39 -6.96 -16.12
CA ALA A 184 -6.26 -5.83 -16.36
C ALA A 184 -5.73 -4.92 -17.48
N GLU A 185 -6.63 -4.54 -18.39
CA GLU A 185 -6.39 -3.44 -19.31
C GLU A 185 -6.61 -2.12 -18.58
N ARG A 186 -5.55 -1.54 -18.06
CA ARG A 186 -5.58 -0.35 -17.21
C ARG A 186 -4.38 0.55 -17.47
N GLU A 187 -4.43 1.73 -16.93
CA GLU A 187 -3.27 2.58 -16.77
C GLU A 187 -2.13 1.78 -16.12
N ARG A 188 -0.96 1.80 -16.73
CA ARG A 188 0.16 0.91 -16.37
C ARG A 188 1.11 1.62 -15.42
N VAL A 189 1.83 0.83 -14.61
CA VAL A 189 2.84 1.35 -13.68
C VAL A 189 4.03 1.98 -14.40
N ASP A 190 4.29 1.56 -15.63
CA ASP A 190 5.36 2.09 -16.49
C ASP A 190 4.94 3.36 -17.25
N ASP A 191 3.69 3.84 -17.08
CA ASP A 191 3.20 5.09 -17.63
C ASP A 191 2.14 5.68 -16.68
N LEU A 192 2.60 6.43 -15.69
CA LEU A 192 1.76 7.12 -14.70
C LEU A 192 1.79 8.65 -14.91
N SER A 193 2.01 9.12 -16.13
CA SER A 193 2.15 10.53 -16.47
C SER A 193 0.89 11.37 -16.21
N ARG A 194 -0.31 10.80 -16.37
CA ARG A 194 -1.59 11.53 -16.41
C ARG A 194 -1.81 12.46 -15.21
N GLU A 195 -1.78 11.97 -13.99
CA GLU A 195 -2.04 12.81 -12.80
C GLU A 195 -0.92 13.83 -12.58
N PHE A 196 0.31 13.51 -12.98
CA PHE A 196 1.42 14.44 -12.95
C PHE A 196 1.18 15.61 -13.93
N MET A 197 0.68 15.27 -15.14
CA MET A 197 0.28 16.26 -16.14
C MET A 197 -0.85 17.15 -15.61
N GLU A 198 -1.98 16.54 -15.19
CA GLU A 198 -3.17 17.26 -14.74
C GLU A 198 -2.91 18.16 -13.52
N GLU A 199 -2.08 17.69 -12.56
CA GLU A 199 -1.91 18.38 -11.28
C GLU A 199 -0.70 19.31 -11.20
N LEU A 200 0.33 19.13 -12.04
CA LEU A 200 1.53 19.96 -12.00
C LEU A 200 1.82 20.72 -13.30
N ILE A 201 1.70 20.08 -14.47
CA ILE A 201 2.00 20.72 -15.76
C ILE A 201 0.87 21.66 -16.20
N GLU A 202 -0.36 21.14 -16.27
CA GLU A 202 -1.53 21.93 -16.73
C GLU A 202 -1.84 23.10 -15.78
N LYS A 203 -1.53 22.96 -14.50
CA LYS A 203 -1.64 24.05 -13.52
C LYS A 203 -0.46 25.04 -13.56
N GLY A 204 0.53 24.80 -14.41
CA GLY A 204 1.71 25.67 -14.55
C GLY A 204 2.61 25.70 -13.31
N ILE A 205 2.58 24.65 -12.48
CA ILE A 205 3.44 24.55 -11.29
C ILE A 205 4.87 24.22 -11.73
N VAL A 206 5.02 23.27 -12.66
CA VAL A 206 6.30 22.95 -13.32
C VAL A 206 6.09 22.87 -14.82
N ASN A 207 7.18 23.00 -15.60
CA ASN A 207 7.17 22.90 -17.06
C ASN A 207 8.27 21.95 -17.53
N TRP A 208 7.97 20.65 -17.49
CA TRP A 208 8.91 19.58 -17.84
C TRP A 208 8.36 18.72 -18.96
N ASP A 209 9.26 18.22 -19.81
CA ASP A 209 8.91 17.36 -20.94
C ASP A 209 8.92 15.86 -20.60
N GLN A 210 9.59 15.50 -19.51
CA GLN A 210 9.68 14.11 -19.05
C GLN A 210 9.88 14.01 -17.53
N ILE A 211 9.50 12.88 -16.97
CA ILE A 211 9.80 12.54 -15.58
C ILE A 211 10.36 11.13 -15.47
N THR A 212 11.19 10.92 -14.47
CA THR A 212 11.65 9.61 -14.06
C THR A 212 11.17 9.33 -12.64
N TYR A 213 10.62 8.15 -12.41
CA TYR A 213 10.16 7.73 -11.08
C TYR A 213 10.50 6.28 -10.80
N ARG A 214 10.64 5.96 -9.52
CA ARG A 214 10.88 4.62 -9.00
C ARG A 214 9.62 4.10 -8.31
N PHE A 215 9.25 2.85 -8.56
CA PHE A 215 8.17 2.20 -7.84
C PHE A 215 8.64 1.74 -6.45
N CYS A 216 8.12 2.36 -5.40
CA CYS A 216 8.52 2.11 -4.01
C CYS A 216 7.75 0.96 -3.35
N GLY A 217 6.56 0.61 -3.86
CA GLY A 217 5.74 -0.44 -3.29
C GLY A 217 4.27 -0.06 -3.21
N ARG A 218 3.50 -0.90 -2.53
CA ARG A 218 2.04 -0.79 -2.45
C ARG A 218 1.56 -0.70 -1.02
N HIS A 219 0.81 0.31 -0.71
CA HIS A 219 -0.01 0.37 0.48
C HIS A 219 -1.39 -0.24 0.19
N MET A 220 -1.81 -1.21 1.02
CA MET A 220 -3.12 -1.83 0.87
C MET A 220 -3.78 -1.93 2.25
N THR A 221 -4.96 -1.35 2.39
CA THR A 221 -5.68 -1.40 3.67
C THR A 221 -6.15 -2.80 3.99
N ASN A 222 -6.41 -3.09 5.25
CA ASN A 222 -7.28 -4.20 5.60
C ASN A 222 -8.69 -3.95 5.04
N LEU A 223 -9.48 -5.01 4.87
CA LEU A 223 -10.90 -4.84 4.61
C LEU A 223 -11.55 -4.35 5.90
N TYR A 224 -12.14 -3.15 5.87
CA TYR A 224 -12.74 -2.49 7.03
C TYR A 224 -14.06 -1.82 6.66
N PHE A 225 -14.87 -1.49 7.66
CA PHE A 225 -16.08 -0.71 7.46
C PHE A 225 -15.74 0.79 7.48
N GLY A 226 -15.87 1.45 6.34
CA GLY A 226 -15.60 2.87 6.15
C GLY A 226 -16.70 3.73 6.75
N LYS A 227 -16.40 4.46 7.81
CA LYS A 227 -17.37 5.32 8.51
C LYS A 227 -17.93 6.44 7.63
N HIS A 228 -17.11 6.98 6.71
CA HIS A 228 -17.51 8.08 5.85
C HIS A 228 -18.57 7.65 4.82
N PHE A 229 -18.35 6.55 4.12
CA PHE A 229 -19.27 6.06 3.11
C PHE A 229 -20.26 5.00 3.61
N GLN A 230 -20.13 4.57 4.87
CA GLN A 230 -21.00 3.54 5.48
C GLN A 230 -21.04 2.24 4.67
N ILE A 231 -19.88 1.79 4.21
CA ILE A 231 -19.70 0.58 3.40
C ILE A 231 -18.34 -0.06 3.71
N TYR A 232 -18.23 -1.38 3.50
CA TYR A 232 -16.91 -2.03 3.56
C TYR A 232 -16.01 -1.57 2.42
N GLU A 233 -14.76 -1.26 2.74
CA GLU A 233 -13.80 -0.69 1.81
C GLU A 233 -12.50 -1.49 1.76
N LEU A 234 -11.94 -1.56 0.55
CA LEU A 234 -10.57 -2.00 0.28
C LEU A 234 -9.87 -0.94 -0.58
N LEU A 235 -8.89 -0.27 0.00
CA LEU A 235 -8.14 0.79 -0.68
C LEU A 235 -6.73 0.31 -0.99
N LEU A 236 -6.25 0.66 -2.18
CA LEU A 236 -4.90 0.41 -2.65
C LEU A 236 -4.28 1.73 -3.10
N ALA A 237 -3.03 1.97 -2.71
CA ALA A 237 -2.21 3.04 -3.24
C ALA A 237 -0.82 2.50 -3.59
N ASP A 238 -0.48 2.54 -4.87
CA ASP A 238 0.88 2.31 -5.34
C ASP A 238 1.68 3.61 -5.12
N ILE A 239 2.84 3.50 -4.49
CA ILE A 239 3.69 4.64 -4.18
C ILE A 239 4.85 4.65 -5.17
N VAL A 240 5.00 5.77 -5.87
CA VAL A 240 6.10 6.03 -6.77
C VAL A 240 6.87 7.27 -6.31
N GLU A 241 8.19 7.21 -6.37
CA GLU A 241 9.06 8.30 -5.97
C GLU A 241 9.63 8.97 -7.20
N LEU A 242 9.42 10.27 -7.32
CA LEU A 242 10.05 11.08 -8.36
C LEU A 242 11.57 11.07 -8.17
N LEU A 243 12.29 10.84 -9.26
CA LEU A 243 13.75 10.92 -9.34
C LEU A 243 14.10 12.12 -10.24
N PRO A 244 14.15 13.34 -9.70
CA PRO A 244 14.34 14.54 -10.51
C PRO A 244 15.76 14.60 -11.07
N THR A 245 15.92 15.19 -12.25
CA THR A 245 17.23 15.66 -12.73
C THR A 245 17.73 16.83 -11.87
N VAL A 246 18.97 17.24 -12.06
CA VAL A 246 19.53 18.39 -11.32
C VAL A 246 18.72 19.67 -11.61
N GLU A 247 18.31 19.87 -12.86
CA GLU A 247 17.50 21.02 -13.27
C GLU A 247 16.11 20.96 -12.60
N GLN A 248 15.45 19.83 -12.64
CA GLN A 248 14.15 19.61 -12.01
C GLN A 248 14.20 19.78 -10.49
N GLU A 249 15.28 19.30 -9.86
CA GLU A 249 15.48 19.52 -8.41
C GLU A 249 15.66 21.01 -8.07
N ASN A 250 16.38 21.76 -8.91
CA ASN A 250 16.54 23.22 -8.75
C ASN A 250 15.19 23.95 -8.89
N ASP A 251 14.37 23.57 -9.89
CA ASP A 251 13.02 24.11 -10.05
C ASP A 251 12.17 23.87 -8.79
N LEU A 252 12.17 22.64 -8.28
CA LEU A 252 11.44 22.31 -7.04
C LEU A 252 11.96 23.09 -5.83
N ARG A 253 13.28 23.31 -5.71
CA ARG A 253 13.86 24.13 -4.65
C ARG A 253 13.45 25.60 -4.78
N GLN A 254 13.35 26.12 -5.99
CA GLN A 254 12.84 27.48 -6.24
C GLN A 254 11.35 27.58 -5.84
N LEU A 255 10.51 26.62 -6.23
CA LEU A 255 9.10 26.57 -5.82
C LEU A 255 8.95 26.55 -4.31
N MET A 256 9.82 25.84 -3.60
CA MET A 256 9.78 25.74 -2.13
C MET A 256 10.04 27.10 -1.43
N THR A 257 10.63 28.07 -2.11
CA THR A 257 10.83 29.44 -1.58
C THR A 257 9.65 30.38 -1.85
N GLN A 258 8.66 29.93 -2.64
CA GLN A 258 7.49 30.71 -3.03
C GLN A 258 6.27 30.29 -2.24
N HIS A 259 5.37 31.23 -1.97
CA HIS A 259 4.05 30.92 -1.42
C HIS A 259 3.05 30.74 -2.56
N SER A 260 2.24 29.68 -2.50
CA SER A 260 1.22 29.39 -3.51
C SER A 260 -0.01 28.72 -2.89
N ASP A 261 -1.19 29.09 -3.37
CA ASP A 261 -2.42 28.40 -3.01
C ASP A 261 -2.61 27.04 -3.71
N LEU A 262 -1.81 26.76 -4.75
CA LEU A 262 -1.92 25.54 -5.55
C LEU A 262 -1.12 24.37 -4.95
N TYR A 263 -0.04 24.67 -4.25
CA TYR A 263 0.84 23.65 -3.67
C TYR A 263 1.42 24.09 -2.32
N HIS A 264 1.88 23.10 -1.55
CA HIS A 264 2.51 23.31 -0.25
C HIS A 264 3.66 22.31 -0.07
N PHE A 265 4.74 22.74 0.58
CA PHE A 265 5.87 21.88 0.93
C PHE A 265 5.85 21.60 2.44
N ALA A 266 5.48 20.38 2.80
CA ALA A 266 5.33 19.94 4.18
C ALA A 266 6.46 19.00 4.61
N THR A 267 6.88 19.07 5.86
CA THR A 267 7.77 18.08 6.48
C THR A 267 7.01 16.78 6.77
N ALA A 268 7.72 15.70 7.11
CA ALA A 268 7.09 14.46 7.52
C ALA A 268 6.24 14.63 8.79
N GLU A 269 6.71 15.44 9.73
CA GLU A 269 6.01 15.74 11.00
C GLU A 269 4.70 16.48 10.75
N GLU A 270 4.70 17.50 9.88
CA GLU A 270 3.49 18.24 9.47
C GLU A 270 2.50 17.30 8.77
N ILE A 271 2.96 16.39 7.92
CA ILE A 271 2.11 15.39 7.27
C ILE A 271 1.50 14.43 8.31
N ILE A 272 2.28 13.97 9.28
CA ILE A 272 1.81 13.08 10.36
C ILE A 272 0.80 13.79 11.25
N SER A 273 0.99 15.06 11.53
CA SER A 273 0.08 15.89 12.33
C SER A 273 -1.10 16.50 11.54
N LEU A 274 -1.20 16.15 10.23
CA LEU A 274 -2.27 16.61 9.32
C LEU A 274 -2.27 18.14 9.09
N GLY A 275 -1.08 18.75 9.13
CA GLY A 275 -0.85 20.15 8.84
C GLY A 275 -0.68 21.03 10.08
N VAL A 276 -0.63 20.44 11.27
CA VAL A 276 -0.25 21.17 12.48
C VAL A 276 1.27 21.29 12.53
N ASN A 277 1.77 22.53 12.64
CA ASN A 277 3.16 22.78 12.91
C ASN A 277 3.51 22.28 14.32
N THR A 278 4.47 21.36 14.41
CA THR A 278 4.82 20.72 15.68
C THR A 278 5.61 21.62 16.63
N GLU A 279 6.22 22.70 16.12
CA GLU A 279 6.96 23.67 16.93
C GLU A 279 6.04 24.73 17.55
N THR A 280 5.09 25.24 16.77
CA THR A 280 4.16 26.29 17.23
C THR A 280 2.85 25.74 17.78
N GLY A 281 2.47 24.51 17.39
CA GLY A 281 1.18 23.92 17.71
C GLY A 281 0.00 24.48 16.91
N GLU A 282 0.27 25.36 15.95
CA GLU A 282 -0.74 26.00 15.12
C GLU A 282 -1.03 25.17 13.85
N LEU A 283 -2.27 25.19 13.38
CA LEU A 283 -2.66 24.61 12.11
C LEU A 283 -2.25 25.58 10.98
N GLU A 284 -1.23 25.20 10.21
CA GLU A 284 -0.79 26.00 9.06
C GLU A 284 -1.63 25.69 7.83
N GLU A 285 -1.70 24.40 7.44
CA GLU A 285 -2.45 23.98 6.26
C GLU A 285 -3.15 22.64 6.49
N LEU A 286 -4.32 22.46 5.87
CA LEU A 286 -5.06 21.19 5.98
C LEU A 286 -4.45 20.13 5.06
N ILE A 287 -3.86 19.08 5.63
CA ILE A 287 -3.29 17.95 4.89
C ILE A 287 -4.23 16.74 4.92
N GLY A 288 -4.34 16.06 3.77
CA GLY A 288 -5.15 14.84 3.65
C GLY A 288 -4.52 13.65 4.38
N ASP A 289 -5.30 12.88 5.12
CA ASP A 289 -4.81 11.74 5.93
C ASP A 289 -4.06 10.66 5.12
N HIS A 290 -4.42 10.46 3.86
CA HIS A 290 -3.75 9.51 2.97
C HIS A 290 -2.34 9.93 2.55
N THR A 291 -1.94 11.20 2.75
CA THR A 291 -0.61 11.73 2.47
C THR A 291 0.48 11.00 3.25
N LYS A 292 0.19 10.53 4.46
CA LYS A 292 1.11 9.71 5.27
C LYS A 292 1.67 8.49 4.54
N LYS A 293 0.95 7.96 3.56
CA LYS A 293 1.38 6.80 2.77
C LYS A 293 2.59 7.08 1.89
N THR A 294 2.84 8.35 1.55
CA THR A 294 3.90 8.74 0.63
C THR A 294 5.22 9.09 1.30
N ILE A 295 5.24 9.34 2.62
CA ILE A 295 6.48 9.69 3.32
C ILE A 295 7.39 8.48 3.51
N GLN A 296 8.71 8.72 3.58
CA GLN A 296 9.71 7.65 3.69
C GLN A 296 9.65 6.91 5.02
N GLU A 297 9.22 7.56 6.09
CA GLU A 297 9.04 7.02 7.43
C GLU A 297 8.06 5.83 7.46
N TYR A 298 7.15 5.75 6.49
CA TYR A 298 6.20 4.65 6.34
C TYR A 298 6.59 3.64 5.24
N GLU A 299 7.77 3.77 4.63
CA GLU A 299 8.22 2.89 3.54
C GLU A 299 8.27 1.41 3.96
N GLY A 300 8.64 1.12 5.19
CA GLY A 300 8.64 -0.25 5.74
C GLY A 300 7.26 -0.94 5.76
N GLN A 301 6.17 -0.18 5.64
CA GLN A 301 4.80 -0.69 5.58
C GLN A 301 4.35 -1.04 4.15
N LEU A 302 5.14 -0.67 3.14
CA LEU A 302 4.80 -0.92 1.74
C LEU A 302 5.01 -2.39 1.37
N MET A 303 4.02 -2.97 0.74
CA MET A 303 4.11 -4.32 0.18
C MET A 303 4.95 -4.30 -1.10
N LYS A 304 5.94 -5.17 -1.18
CA LYS A 304 6.70 -5.38 -2.41
C LYS A 304 5.84 -6.11 -3.44
N THR A 305 5.72 -5.52 -4.61
CA THR A 305 5.05 -6.11 -5.77
C THR A 305 6.06 -6.52 -6.82
N ARG A 306 5.60 -7.01 -7.99
CA ARG A 306 6.46 -7.36 -9.12
C ARG A 306 7.30 -6.18 -9.63
N ASP A 307 6.80 -4.96 -9.46
CA ASP A 307 7.42 -3.75 -10.00
C ASP A 307 8.28 -3.01 -8.96
N PHE A 308 8.41 -3.56 -7.75
CA PHE A 308 9.21 -3.00 -6.67
C PHE A 308 10.64 -2.70 -7.11
N GLY A 309 11.10 -1.48 -6.88
CA GLY A 309 12.43 -1.00 -7.20
C GLY A 309 12.69 -0.70 -8.68
N LYS A 310 11.72 -0.95 -9.58
CA LYS A 310 11.87 -0.60 -10.99
C LYS A 310 11.75 0.91 -11.18
N THR A 311 12.54 1.43 -12.11
CA THR A 311 12.54 2.82 -12.53
C THR A 311 11.94 2.93 -13.92
N TYR A 312 11.14 3.97 -14.12
CA TYR A 312 10.46 4.27 -15.38
C TYR A 312 10.67 5.72 -15.74
N THR A 313 10.96 5.98 -17.01
CA THR A 313 11.01 7.32 -17.58
C THR A 313 9.85 7.47 -18.56
N VAL A 314 9.05 8.52 -18.40
CA VAL A 314 7.88 8.78 -19.22
C VAL A 314 7.94 10.20 -19.76
N GLU A 315 7.55 10.36 -21.02
CA GLU A 315 7.40 11.66 -21.66
C GLU A 315 6.05 12.29 -21.26
N LEU A 316 6.05 13.59 -21.06
CA LEU A 316 4.89 14.37 -20.72
C LEU A 316 4.46 15.10 -22.01
N HIS A 317 3.47 14.51 -22.71
CA HIS A 317 2.94 15.11 -23.94
C HIS A 317 1.81 16.09 -23.57
N THR A 318 2.01 17.36 -23.88
CA THR A 318 0.98 18.42 -23.82
C THR A 318 0.05 18.37 -25.01
#